data_76dc55932cfcc8e3d9e8f483e0e96464
#
_entry.id   76dc55932cfcc8e3d9e8f483e0e96464
#
_cell.length_a   1.000
_cell.length_b   1.000
_cell.length_c   1.000
_cell.angle_alpha   90.00
_cell.angle_beta   90.00
_cell.angle_gamma   90.00
#
_symmetry.space_group_name_H-M   'P 1'
#
loop_
_entity.id
_entity.type
_entity.pdbx_description
1 polymer ?
#
loop_
_entity_poly.entity_id
_entity_poly.type
_entity_poly.pdbx_seq_one_letter_code
_entity_poly.pdbx_strand_id
1 'polypeptide(L)'
;LEDADQAMALIRQKAEDWNTDPGKIASIGFSAGGHLSGAMGTMGKERPNAMILGYPVTMPLQGAGLPYPIPGLCDKVDAHTPPAFLFATYEDQLVPVENTIRMGQALSEKGIPFEMHIFQKGKHGLALAKQFCSAGYRENIDDSVAAWFPLCIRWLEAQFHPFPADLQSSIPTAQEAGAYSIDVLLDSMWKNEVVREAVLTMMPKLEDPLYADFARTFYLRKYNEYYPEKLTKAQLLALDDALRAIPLK
;
A
#
# COMPACT_ATOMS: atom_id res chain seq x y z
N LEU A 1 -16.44 -8.73 8.91
CA LEU A 1 -16.54 -7.31 9.31
C LEU A 1 -16.18 -7.12 10.78
N GLU A 2 -16.58 -8.02 11.69
CA GLU A 2 -16.29 -7.93 13.13
C GLU A 2 -14.79 -7.82 13.43
N ASP A 3 -13.95 -8.62 12.78
CA ASP A 3 -12.49 -8.54 12.95
C ASP A 3 -11.94 -7.19 12.48
N ALA A 4 -12.50 -6.64 11.41
CA ALA A 4 -12.11 -5.32 10.90
C ALA A 4 -12.52 -4.19 11.85
N ASP A 5 -13.71 -4.27 12.46
CA ASP A 5 -14.15 -3.34 13.51
C ASP A 5 -13.22 -3.42 14.73
N GLN A 6 -12.83 -4.64 15.16
CA GLN A 6 -11.88 -4.82 16.26
C GLN A 6 -10.50 -4.24 15.92
N ALA A 7 -10.01 -4.45 14.70
CA ALA A 7 -8.75 -3.88 14.25
C ALA A 7 -8.79 -2.33 14.27
N MET A 8 -9.86 -1.72 13.78
CA MET A 8 -10.04 -0.26 13.83
C MET A 8 -10.11 0.27 15.26
N ALA A 9 -10.85 -0.41 16.14
CA ALA A 9 -10.90 -0.05 17.56
C ALA A 9 -9.52 -0.12 18.21
N LEU A 10 -8.74 -1.18 17.92
CA LEU A 10 -7.37 -1.34 18.41
C LEU A 10 -6.44 -0.23 17.89
N ILE A 11 -6.51 0.11 16.60
CA ILE A 11 -5.70 1.20 16.01
C ILE A 11 -6.00 2.51 16.75
N ARG A 12 -7.26 2.85 16.98
CA ARG A 12 -7.65 4.06 17.71
C ARG A 12 -7.21 4.03 19.18
N GLN A 13 -7.34 2.89 19.83
CA GLN A 13 -6.89 2.71 21.21
C GLN A 13 -5.37 2.88 21.34
N LYS A 14 -4.61 2.47 20.33
CA LYS A 14 -3.15 2.53 20.30
C LYS A 14 -2.58 3.76 19.61
N ALA A 15 -3.43 4.68 19.17
CA ALA A 15 -3.02 5.83 18.37
C ALA A 15 -1.91 6.68 19.05
N GLU A 16 -2.04 6.92 20.36
CA GLU A 16 -1.02 7.64 21.13
C GLU A 16 0.30 6.87 21.20
N ASP A 17 0.24 5.56 21.53
CA ASP A 17 1.42 4.69 21.60
C ASP A 17 2.16 4.62 20.25
N TRP A 18 1.42 4.70 19.15
CA TRP A 18 1.96 4.58 17.79
C TRP A 18 2.22 5.93 17.11
N ASN A 19 2.04 7.02 17.83
CA ASN A 19 2.18 8.39 17.31
C ASN A 19 1.36 8.61 16.01
N THR A 20 0.11 8.14 16.01
CA THR A 20 -0.82 8.29 14.90
C THR A 20 -2.02 9.15 15.31
N ASP A 21 -2.65 9.79 14.32
CA ASP A 21 -3.87 10.58 14.55
C ASP A 21 -5.10 9.68 14.36
N PRO A 22 -5.89 9.40 15.42
CA PRO A 22 -7.08 8.55 15.34
C PRO A 22 -8.19 9.14 14.46
N GLY A 23 -8.11 10.42 14.12
CA GLY A 23 -9.01 11.12 13.18
C GLY A 23 -8.55 11.07 11.72
N LYS A 24 -7.39 10.45 11.42
CA LYS A 24 -6.78 10.40 10.09
C LYS A 24 -6.46 8.97 9.64
N ILE A 25 -7.41 8.06 9.79
CA ILE A 25 -7.24 6.65 9.44
C ILE A 25 -8.00 6.37 8.15
N ALA A 26 -7.28 5.95 7.11
CA ALA A 26 -7.88 5.46 5.87
C ALA A 26 -7.80 3.94 5.80
N SER A 27 -8.88 3.31 5.32
CA SER A 27 -8.85 1.90 4.91
C SER A 27 -8.56 1.80 3.42
N ILE A 28 -7.75 0.82 3.02
CA ILE A 28 -7.50 0.51 1.61
C ILE A 28 -7.75 -0.95 1.34
N GLY A 29 -8.41 -1.23 0.23
CA GLY A 29 -8.67 -2.60 -0.20
C GLY A 29 -8.84 -2.73 -1.70
N PHE A 30 -8.49 -3.91 -2.21
CA PHE A 30 -8.55 -4.25 -3.63
C PHE A 30 -9.47 -5.47 -3.82
N SER A 31 -10.29 -5.49 -4.86
CA SER A 31 -11.16 -6.63 -5.18
C SER A 31 -12.07 -7.00 -3.99
N ALA A 32 -11.96 -8.21 -3.46
CA ALA A 32 -12.63 -8.64 -2.23
C ALA A 32 -12.18 -7.82 -1.01
N GLY A 33 -10.91 -7.41 -0.93
CA GLY A 33 -10.43 -6.47 0.08
C GLY A 33 -11.06 -5.08 -0.08
N GLY A 34 -11.34 -4.65 -1.32
CA GLY A 34 -12.12 -3.46 -1.63
C GLY A 34 -13.56 -3.55 -1.12
N HIS A 35 -14.16 -4.74 -1.22
CA HIS A 35 -15.44 -5.02 -0.57
C HIS A 35 -15.37 -4.84 0.95
N LEU A 36 -14.36 -5.43 1.61
CA LEU A 36 -14.20 -5.31 3.06
C LEU A 36 -13.99 -3.86 3.48
N SER A 37 -13.12 -3.12 2.78
CA SER A 37 -12.88 -1.69 3.04
C SER A 37 -14.17 -0.87 2.87
N GLY A 38 -14.93 -1.12 1.80
CA GLY A 38 -16.23 -0.52 1.59
C GLY A 38 -17.27 -0.90 2.65
N ALA A 39 -17.29 -2.16 3.09
CA ALA A 39 -18.16 -2.64 4.16
C ALA A 39 -17.84 -1.98 5.51
N MET A 40 -16.56 -1.78 5.82
CA MET A 40 -16.14 -0.99 6.99
C MET A 40 -16.73 0.42 6.97
N GLY A 41 -16.69 1.08 5.82
CA GLY A 41 -17.22 2.45 5.68
C GLY A 41 -18.74 2.55 5.63
N THR A 42 -19.45 1.51 5.17
CA THR A 42 -20.91 1.56 4.99
C THR A 42 -21.68 0.83 6.09
N MET A 43 -21.11 -0.22 6.68
CA MET A 43 -21.78 -1.10 7.64
C MET A 43 -20.99 -1.30 8.94
N GLY A 44 -19.72 -0.87 9.00
CA GLY A 44 -18.85 -1.01 10.16
C GLY A 44 -19.33 -0.19 11.34
N LYS A 45 -19.06 -0.69 12.55
CA LYS A 45 -19.24 0.05 13.82
C LYS A 45 -18.11 1.05 14.01
N GLU A 46 -16.90 0.65 13.64
CA GLU A 46 -15.67 1.44 13.70
C GLU A 46 -15.27 1.86 12.29
N ARG A 47 -15.94 2.90 11.77
CA ARG A 47 -15.70 3.35 10.39
C ARG A 47 -14.36 4.07 10.24
N PRO A 48 -13.60 3.86 9.14
CA PRO A 48 -12.43 4.67 8.83
C PRO A 48 -12.82 6.14 8.55
N ASN A 49 -11.83 7.02 8.50
CA ASN A 49 -12.05 8.44 8.16
C ASN A 49 -12.03 8.68 6.65
N ALA A 50 -11.51 7.72 5.88
CA ALA A 50 -11.53 7.69 4.41
C ALA A 50 -11.46 6.24 3.91
N MET A 51 -11.96 5.97 2.69
CA MET A 51 -11.89 4.67 2.04
C MET A 51 -11.15 4.76 0.72
N ILE A 52 -10.28 3.79 0.44
CA ILE A 52 -9.62 3.62 -0.86
C ILE A 52 -10.03 2.26 -1.42
N LEU A 53 -10.78 2.28 -2.52
CA LEU A 53 -11.44 1.10 -3.09
C LEU A 53 -10.88 0.83 -4.49
N GLY A 54 -9.95 -0.11 -4.59
CA GLY A 54 -9.39 -0.54 -5.88
C GLY A 54 -10.22 -1.66 -6.50
N TYR A 55 -10.81 -1.44 -7.70
CA TYR A 55 -11.66 -2.40 -8.41
C TYR A 55 -12.52 -3.28 -7.49
N PRO A 56 -13.30 -2.62 -6.58
CA PRO A 56 -13.98 -3.28 -5.47
C PRO A 56 -15.19 -4.09 -5.94
N VAL A 57 -15.50 -5.17 -5.23
CA VAL A 57 -16.79 -5.83 -5.33
C VAL A 57 -17.79 -5.04 -4.50
N THR A 58 -18.73 -4.33 -5.11
CA THR A 58 -19.71 -3.48 -4.40
C THR A 58 -21.16 -3.90 -4.67
N MET A 59 -21.37 -4.69 -5.71
CA MET A 59 -22.66 -5.27 -6.02
C MET A 59 -22.84 -6.61 -5.30
N PRO A 60 -24.09 -7.06 -5.03
CA PRO A 60 -24.33 -8.37 -4.44
C PRO A 60 -23.73 -9.48 -5.31
N LEU A 61 -23.03 -10.42 -4.69
CA LEU A 61 -22.48 -11.58 -5.37
C LEU A 61 -23.00 -12.86 -4.72
N GLN A 62 -23.63 -13.71 -5.55
CA GLN A 62 -24.17 -15.01 -5.15
C GLN A 62 -23.62 -16.11 -6.05
N GLY A 63 -23.39 -17.29 -5.51
CA GLY A 63 -22.82 -18.42 -6.26
C GLY A 63 -21.30 -18.31 -6.39
N ALA A 64 -20.74 -18.67 -7.55
CA ALA A 64 -19.29 -18.63 -7.83
C ALA A 64 -18.43 -19.41 -6.81
N GLY A 65 -18.96 -20.50 -6.22
CA GLY A 65 -18.23 -21.30 -5.22
C GLY A 65 -18.08 -20.66 -3.84
N LEU A 66 -18.75 -19.53 -3.60
CA LEU A 66 -18.73 -18.87 -2.30
C LEU A 66 -19.62 -19.61 -1.29
N PRO A 67 -19.15 -19.83 -0.04
CA PRO A 67 -19.93 -20.49 1.00
C PRO A 67 -21.14 -19.68 1.47
N TYR A 68 -21.08 -18.34 1.31
CA TYR A 68 -22.14 -17.40 1.69
C TYR A 68 -22.29 -16.30 0.65
N PRO A 69 -23.51 -15.73 0.48
CA PRO A 69 -23.72 -14.54 -0.36
C PRO A 69 -22.91 -13.35 0.17
N ILE A 70 -22.31 -12.59 -0.74
CA ILE A 70 -21.69 -11.30 -0.41
C ILE A 70 -22.76 -10.21 -0.58
N PRO A 71 -23.05 -9.40 0.45
CA PRO A 71 -24.05 -8.34 0.36
C PRO A 71 -23.58 -7.22 -0.57
N GLY A 72 -24.51 -6.50 -1.18
CA GLY A 72 -24.20 -5.24 -1.86
C GLY A 72 -23.85 -4.15 -0.85
N LEU A 73 -23.02 -3.19 -1.27
CA LEU A 73 -22.62 -2.04 -0.46
C LEU A 73 -23.37 -0.76 -0.83
N CYS A 74 -23.81 -0.65 -2.10
CA CYS A 74 -24.40 0.59 -2.61
C CYS A 74 -25.68 1.00 -1.86
N ASP A 75 -26.48 0.06 -1.43
CA ASP A 75 -27.71 0.28 -0.63
C ASP A 75 -27.43 0.51 0.85
N LYS A 76 -26.19 0.39 1.30
CA LYS A 76 -25.72 0.61 2.67
C LYS A 76 -25.04 1.97 2.87
N VAL A 77 -24.85 2.73 1.80
CA VAL A 77 -24.29 4.09 1.89
C VAL A 77 -25.27 4.98 2.65
N ASP A 78 -24.78 5.63 3.69
CA ASP A 78 -25.53 6.53 4.57
C ASP A 78 -24.77 7.85 4.85
N ALA A 79 -25.34 8.75 5.61
CA ALA A 79 -24.76 10.06 5.95
C ALA A 79 -23.45 9.96 6.79
N HIS A 80 -23.13 8.79 7.34
CA HIS A 80 -21.93 8.54 8.12
C HIS A 80 -20.85 7.81 7.31
N THR A 81 -21.13 7.47 6.05
CA THR A 81 -20.16 6.86 5.14
C THR A 81 -19.01 7.84 4.89
N PRO A 82 -17.74 7.44 5.09
CA PRO A 82 -16.62 8.35 4.90
C PRO A 82 -16.37 8.65 3.42
N PRO A 83 -15.63 9.74 3.12
CA PRO A 83 -15.17 10.03 1.77
C PRO A 83 -14.43 8.84 1.14
N ALA A 84 -14.54 8.69 -0.18
CA ALA A 84 -14.00 7.55 -0.89
C ALA A 84 -13.13 7.96 -2.10
N PHE A 85 -12.00 7.26 -2.28
CA PHE A 85 -11.24 7.23 -3.51
C PHE A 85 -11.48 5.88 -4.19
N LEU A 86 -11.93 5.89 -5.44
CA LEU A 86 -12.25 4.67 -6.18
C LEU A 86 -11.42 4.60 -7.47
N PHE A 87 -10.95 3.42 -7.82
CA PHE A 87 -10.43 3.20 -9.15
C PHE A 87 -10.73 1.79 -9.67
N ALA A 88 -10.86 1.68 -10.97
CA ALA A 88 -11.07 0.43 -11.69
C ALA A 88 -10.56 0.52 -13.13
N THR A 89 -10.53 -0.60 -13.82
CA THR A 89 -10.29 -0.66 -15.26
C THR A 89 -11.55 -1.11 -15.99
N TYR A 90 -11.79 -0.56 -17.17
CA TYR A 90 -12.96 -0.92 -17.99
C TYR A 90 -12.89 -2.36 -18.51
N GLU A 91 -11.68 -2.85 -18.79
CA GLU A 91 -11.47 -4.22 -19.32
C GLU A 91 -11.45 -5.30 -18.24
N ASP A 92 -11.70 -4.96 -16.97
CA ASP A 92 -11.79 -5.95 -15.89
C ASP A 92 -13.01 -6.87 -16.10
N GLN A 93 -12.72 -8.12 -16.46
CA GLN A 93 -13.75 -9.12 -16.73
C GLN A 93 -14.15 -9.93 -15.48
N LEU A 94 -13.38 -9.83 -14.41
CA LEU A 94 -13.68 -10.57 -13.17
C LEU A 94 -14.57 -9.74 -12.23
N VAL A 95 -14.26 -8.47 -12.05
CA VAL A 95 -15.10 -7.52 -11.31
C VAL A 95 -15.47 -6.37 -12.25
N PRO A 96 -16.61 -6.46 -12.93
CA PRO A 96 -17.04 -5.46 -13.90
C PRO A 96 -17.03 -4.04 -13.34
N VAL A 97 -16.62 -3.07 -14.17
CA VAL A 97 -16.48 -1.66 -13.81
C VAL A 97 -17.75 -1.05 -13.21
N GLU A 98 -18.91 -1.64 -13.51
CA GLU A 98 -20.21 -1.26 -12.95
C GLU A 98 -20.22 -1.27 -11.42
N ASN A 99 -19.43 -2.14 -10.78
CA ASN A 99 -19.28 -2.13 -9.32
C ASN A 99 -18.78 -0.77 -8.84
N THR A 100 -17.74 -0.24 -9.46
CA THR A 100 -17.14 1.06 -9.10
C THR A 100 -18.06 2.22 -9.46
N ILE A 101 -18.70 2.19 -10.64
CA ILE A 101 -19.62 3.23 -11.11
C ILE A 101 -20.84 3.33 -10.18
N ARG A 102 -21.46 2.18 -9.82
CA ARG A 102 -22.64 2.16 -8.94
C ARG A 102 -22.31 2.61 -7.53
N MET A 103 -21.11 2.29 -7.04
CA MET A 103 -20.66 2.79 -5.73
C MET A 103 -20.48 4.32 -5.76
N GLY A 104 -19.85 4.87 -6.80
CA GLY A 104 -19.73 6.32 -6.98
C GLY A 104 -21.10 7.00 -7.08
N GLN A 105 -22.05 6.40 -7.80
CA GLN A 105 -23.43 6.88 -7.86
C GLN A 105 -24.09 6.90 -6.47
N ALA A 106 -24.00 5.81 -5.71
CA ALA A 106 -24.58 5.72 -4.37
C ALA A 106 -23.98 6.75 -3.41
N LEU A 107 -22.67 6.99 -3.47
CA LEU A 107 -22.01 8.03 -2.71
C LEU A 107 -22.54 9.43 -3.09
N SER A 108 -22.66 9.71 -4.38
CA SER A 108 -23.21 10.97 -4.90
C SER A 108 -24.64 11.22 -4.43
N GLU A 109 -25.50 10.22 -4.50
CA GLU A 109 -26.91 10.30 -4.07
C GLU A 109 -27.06 10.60 -2.57
N LYS A 110 -26.06 10.25 -1.77
CA LYS A 110 -26.02 10.53 -0.32
C LYS A 110 -25.20 11.79 0.03
N GLY A 111 -24.66 12.50 -0.97
CA GLY A 111 -23.83 13.68 -0.75
C GLY A 111 -22.47 13.39 -0.12
N ILE A 112 -21.98 12.14 -0.24
CA ILE A 112 -20.67 11.75 0.27
C ILE A 112 -19.60 12.13 -0.75
N PRO A 113 -18.57 12.90 -0.38
CA PRO A 113 -17.48 13.27 -1.28
C PRO A 113 -16.72 12.03 -1.79
N PHE A 114 -16.40 12.00 -3.06
CA PHE A 114 -15.56 10.94 -3.62
C PHE A 114 -14.74 11.44 -4.83
N GLU A 115 -13.65 10.74 -5.09
CA GLU A 115 -12.88 10.84 -6.33
C GLU A 115 -12.85 9.47 -7.01
N MET A 116 -13.06 9.41 -8.32
CA MET A 116 -13.15 8.13 -9.05
C MET A 116 -12.39 8.18 -10.37
N HIS A 117 -11.57 7.14 -10.61
CA HIS A 117 -10.80 6.97 -11.84
C HIS A 117 -11.12 5.63 -12.50
N ILE A 118 -11.50 5.69 -13.79
CA ILE A 118 -11.73 4.50 -14.60
C ILE A 118 -10.73 4.54 -15.75
N PHE A 119 -9.78 3.61 -15.73
CA PHE A 119 -8.80 3.43 -16.79
C PHE A 119 -9.36 2.52 -17.86
N GLN A 120 -9.10 2.85 -19.13
CA GLN A 120 -9.65 2.07 -20.24
C GLN A 120 -9.15 0.62 -20.23
N LYS A 121 -7.83 0.44 -20.06
CA LYS A 121 -7.17 -0.85 -20.17
C LYS A 121 -6.77 -1.40 -18.81
N GLY A 122 -6.67 -2.72 -18.77
CA GLY A 122 -6.13 -3.46 -17.64
C GLY A 122 -7.02 -4.59 -17.18
N LYS A 123 -6.38 -5.67 -16.76
CA LYS A 123 -7.06 -6.85 -16.18
C LYS A 123 -7.33 -6.63 -14.70
N HIS A 124 -8.08 -7.55 -14.12
CA HIS A 124 -8.28 -7.61 -12.67
C HIS A 124 -6.96 -7.81 -11.91
N GLY A 125 -6.82 -7.17 -10.76
CA GLY A 125 -5.71 -7.48 -9.84
C GLY A 125 -4.43 -6.71 -10.08
N LEU A 126 -4.45 -5.59 -10.80
CA LEU A 126 -3.26 -4.80 -11.13
C LEU A 126 -2.56 -4.17 -9.91
N ALA A 127 -3.23 -4.02 -8.78
CA ALA A 127 -2.69 -3.35 -7.60
C ALA A 127 -2.05 -1.99 -7.95
N LEU A 128 -0.73 -1.83 -7.77
CA LEU A 128 -0.03 -0.60 -8.16
C LEU A 128 0.31 -0.53 -9.66
N ALA A 129 0.00 -1.57 -10.43
CA ALA A 129 0.32 -1.70 -11.87
C ALA A 129 1.80 -1.48 -12.20
N LYS A 130 2.69 -1.79 -11.26
CA LYS A 130 4.16 -1.69 -11.38
C LYS A 130 4.81 -3.07 -11.37
N GLN A 131 6.03 -3.13 -11.85
CA GLN A 131 6.80 -4.38 -12.01
C GLN A 131 6.87 -5.21 -10.72
N PHE A 132 7.09 -4.59 -9.57
CA PHE A 132 7.23 -5.30 -8.29
C PHE A 132 5.93 -5.94 -7.77
N CYS A 133 4.75 -5.53 -8.27
CA CYS A 133 3.46 -6.14 -7.93
C CYS A 133 2.85 -6.94 -9.09
N SER A 134 3.59 -7.11 -10.21
CA SER A 134 3.08 -7.77 -11.42
C SER A 134 3.02 -9.29 -11.34
N ALA A 135 3.55 -9.90 -10.28
CA ALA A 135 3.74 -11.35 -10.18
C ALA A 135 4.51 -11.96 -11.37
N GLY A 136 5.35 -11.17 -12.04
CA GLY A 136 6.11 -11.57 -13.24
C GLY A 136 5.33 -11.47 -14.56
N TYR A 137 4.08 -11.06 -14.54
CA TYR A 137 3.27 -10.91 -15.75
C TYR A 137 3.38 -9.49 -16.31
N ARG A 138 3.85 -9.38 -17.57
CA ARG A 138 4.05 -8.08 -18.26
C ARG A 138 2.73 -7.30 -18.40
N GLU A 139 1.63 -7.98 -18.60
CA GLU A 139 0.29 -7.40 -18.73
C GLU A 139 -0.26 -6.77 -17.45
N ASN A 140 0.38 -7.02 -16.30
CA ASN A 140 0.04 -6.40 -15.02
C ASN A 140 0.82 -5.09 -14.79
N ILE A 141 1.60 -4.63 -15.77
CA ILE A 141 2.36 -3.38 -15.71
C ILE A 141 1.72 -2.38 -16.67
N ASP A 142 1.18 -1.30 -16.13
CA ASP A 142 0.56 -0.23 -16.90
C ASP A 142 0.76 1.12 -16.19
N ASP A 143 1.51 2.01 -16.83
CA ASP A 143 1.83 3.32 -16.26
C ASP A 143 0.61 4.24 -16.17
N SER A 144 -0.39 4.07 -17.05
CA SER A 144 -1.63 4.84 -16.99
C SER A 144 -2.43 4.45 -15.75
N VAL A 145 -2.57 3.13 -15.51
CA VAL A 145 -3.25 2.64 -14.29
C VAL A 145 -2.46 3.00 -13.05
N ALA A 146 -1.13 2.88 -13.08
CA ALA A 146 -0.26 3.23 -11.95
C ALA A 146 -0.42 4.68 -11.46
N ALA A 147 -0.96 5.57 -12.30
CA ALA A 147 -1.26 6.95 -11.95
C ALA A 147 -2.30 7.08 -10.81
N TRP A 148 -3.09 6.04 -10.54
CA TRP A 148 -4.05 6.09 -9.43
C TRP A 148 -3.39 6.36 -8.09
N PHE A 149 -2.18 5.83 -7.86
CA PHE A 149 -1.53 5.93 -6.57
C PHE A 149 -1.11 7.38 -6.21
N PRO A 150 -0.37 8.12 -7.05
CA PRO A 150 -0.08 9.53 -6.76
C PRO A 150 -1.34 10.41 -6.72
N LEU A 151 -2.40 10.07 -7.46
CA LEU A 151 -3.69 10.75 -7.36
C LEU A 151 -4.33 10.50 -5.98
N CYS A 152 -4.34 9.25 -5.52
CA CYS A 152 -4.84 8.87 -4.22
C CYS A 152 -4.09 9.57 -3.07
N ILE A 153 -2.76 9.69 -3.15
CA ILE A 153 -1.97 10.41 -2.14
C ILE A 153 -2.38 11.88 -2.06
N ARG A 154 -2.49 12.57 -3.21
CA ARG A 154 -2.97 13.96 -3.24
C ARG A 154 -4.39 14.11 -2.70
N TRP A 155 -5.26 13.14 -3.01
CA TRP A 155 -6.61 13.11 -2.49
C TRP A 155 -6.61 12.95 -0.96
N LEU A 156 -5.80 12.04 -0.40
CA LEU A 156 -5.66 11.87 1.06
C LEU A 156 -5.11 13.13 1.73
N GLU A 157 -4.14 13.79 1.13
CA GLU A 157 -3.63 15.08 1.61
C GLU A 157 -4.75 16.13 1.69
N ALA A 158 -5.62 16.19 0.68
CA ALA A 158 -6.77 17.09 0.69
C ALA A 158 -7.81 16.71 1.76
N GLN A 159 -8.01 15.43 2.05
CA GLN A 159 -8.92 14.96 3.10
C GLN A 159 -8.39 15.23 4.52
N PHE A 160 -7.09 15.01 4.74
CA PHE A 160 -6.49 14.98 6.07
C PHE A 160 -5.59 16.18 6.39
N HIS A 161 -5.48 17.14 5.48
CA HIS A 161 -4.46 18.18 5.45
C HIS A 161 -3.03 17.60 5.20
N PRO A 162 -2.12 18.41 4.65
CA PRO A 162 -0.80 17.92 4.30
C PRO A 162 -0.12 17.24 5.48
N PHE A 163 0.49 16.10 5.23
CA PHE A 163 1.37 15.48 6.23
C PHE A 163 2.39 16.52 6.68
N PRO A 164 2.74 16.57 7.98
CA PRO A 164 3.82 17.42 8.43
C PRO A 164 5.06 17.16 7.57
N ALA A 165 5.62 18.23 6.99
CA ALA A 165 6.81 18.12 6.12
C ALA A 165 8.06 17.61 6.87
N ASP A 166 7.99 17.55 8.18
CA ASP A 166 9.01 17.10 9.11
C ASP A 166 8.84 15.65 9.60
N LEU A 167 7.86 14.90 9.04
CA LEU A 167 7.83 13.44 9.23
C LEU A 167 9.07 12.83 8.59
N GLN A 168 10.12 12.73 9.40
CA GLN A 168 11.31 11.99 9.03
C GLN A 168 10.95 10.51 8.85
N SER A 169 11.51 9.89 7.83
CA SER A 169 11.43 8.43 7.69
C SER A 169 11.89 7.80 9.01
N SER A 170 11.16 6.81 9.50
CA SER A 170 11.60 6.02 10.66
C SER A 170 12.90 5.24 10.37
N ILE A 171 13.32 5.18 9.10
CA ILE A 171 14.55 4.58 8.64
C ILE A 171 15.51 5.72 8.31
N PRO A 172 16.60 5.91 9.08
CA PRO A 172 17.54 6.98 8.82
C PRO A 172 18.26 6.77 7.50
N THR A 173 18.64 7.86 6.85
CA THR A 173 19.63 7.84 5.76
C THR A 173 21.04 7.62 6.34
N ALA A 174 22.00 7.27 5.49
CA ALA A 174 23.39 7.11 5.92
C ALA A 174 23.97 8.41 6.51
N GLN A 175 23.60 9.58 5.97
CA GLN A 175 23.99 10.88 6.46
C GLN A 175 23.42 11.18 7.86
N GLU A 176 22.14 10.91 8.09
CA GLU A 176 21.48 11.10 9.39
C GLU A 176 22.05 10.15 10.46
N ALA A 177 22.40 8.92 10.07
CA ALA A 177 23.01 7.93 10.97
C ALA A 177 24.51 8.17 11.19
N GLY A 178 25.16 9.00 10.37
CA GLY A 178 26.59 9.26 10.43
C GLY A 178 27.48 8.10 9.98
N ALA A 179 26.89 7.06 9.38
CA ALA A 179 27.60 5.87 8.90
C ALA A 179 26.77 5.08 7.88
N TYR A 180 27.42 4.34 7.00
CA TYR A 180 26.77 3.27 6.26
C TYR A 180 26.52 2.08 7.19
N SER A 181 25.34 1.46 7.10
CA SER A 181 24.92 0.39 8.01
C SER A 181 23.79 -0.41 7.40
N ILE A 182 23.59 -1.62 7.90
CA ILE A 182 22.42 -2.44 7.52
C ILE A 182 21.08 -1.88 8.04
N ASP A 183 21.10 -0.88 8.90
CA ASP A 183 19.93 -0.24 9.52
C ASP A 183 19.59 1.12 8.91
N VAL A 184 20.29 1.55 7.87
CA VAL A 184 19.97 2.77 7.13
C VAL A 184 19.29 2.45 5.80
N LEU A 185 18.52 3.43 5.27
CA LEU A 185 17.84 3.28 3.99
C LEU A 185 18.85 2.93 2.89
N LEU A 186 18.67 1.78 2.25
CA LEU A 186 19.60 1.27 1.25
C LEU A 186 19.79 2.25 0.09
N ASP A 187 18.73 2.93 -0.36
CA ASP A 187 18.81 3.93 -1.43
C ASP A 187 19.77 5.09 -1.09
N SER A 188 19.86 5.47 0.18
CA SER A 188 20.72 6.56 0.63
C SER A 188 22.20 6.26 0.50
N MET A 189 22.57 4.99 0.44
CA MET A 189 23.97 4.55 0.33
C MET A 189 24.29 3.85 -1.00
N TRP A 190 23.28 3.56 -1.83
CA TRP A 190 23.43 2.77 -3.07
C TRP A 190 24.30 3.45 -4.15
N LYS A 191 24.38 4.77 -4.13
CA LYS A 191 25.21 5.54 -5.07
C LYS A 191 26.72 5.42 -4.78
N ASN A 192 27.09 5.01 -3.57
CA ASN A 192 28.50 4.75 -3.23
C ASN A 192 28.90 3.38 -3.81
N GLU A 193 29.84 3.37 -4.75
CA GLU A 193 30.28 2.15 -5.44
C GLU A 193 30.88 1.12 -4.49
N VAL A 194 31.65 1.55 -3.49
CA VAL A 194 32.27 0.65 -2.51
C VAL A 194 31.21 -0.03 -1.64
N VAL A 195 30.19 0.74 -1.22
CA VAL A 195 29.05 0.21 -0.46
C VAL A 195 28.27 -0.78 -1.32
N ARG A 196 27.96 -0.39 -2.55
CA ARG A 196 27.23 -1.25 -3.48
C ARG A 196 27.95 -2.58 -3.73
N GLU A 197 29.26 -2.54 -3.95
CA GLU A 197 30.08 -3.74 -4.15
C GLU A 197 30.08 -4.62 -2.90
N ALA A 198 30.22 -4.07 -1.71
CA ALA A 198 30.15 -4.80 -0.45
C ALA A 198 28.80 -5.49 -0.27
N VAL A 199 27.70 -4.80 -0.56
CA VAL A 199 26.35 -5.38 -0.50
C VAL A 199 26.16 -6.48 -1.56
N LEU A 200 26.57 -6.25 -2.80
CA LEU A 200 26.43 -7.21 -3.89
C LEU A 200 27.28 -8.47 -3.69
N THR A 201 28.42 -8.37 -3.03
CA THR A 201 29.25 -9.51 -2.65
C THR A 201 28.49 -10.51 -1.76
N MET A 202 27.66 -9.97 -0.85
CA MET A 202 26.86 -10.78 0.09
C MET A 202 25.46 -11.10 -0.43
N MET A 203 24.91 -10.22 -1.26
CA MET A 203 23.54 -10.29 -1.81
C MET A 203 23.54 -10.08 -3.34
N PRO A 204 24.14 -11.01 -4.12
CA PRO A 204 24.34 -10.81 -5.56
C PRO A 204 23.04 -10.66 -6.37
N LYS A 205 21.92 -11.14 -5.87
CA LYS A 205 20.61 -10.95 -6.51
C LYS A 205 20.18 -9.48 -6.59
N LEU A 206 20.76 -8.59 -5.78
CA LEU A 206 20.51 -7.16 -5.85
C LEU A 206 21.19 -6.47 -7.04
N GLU A 207 21.96 -7.22 -7.86
CA GLU A 207 22.41 -6.76 -9.17
C GLU A 207 21.24 -6.68 -10.18
N ASP A 208 20.24 -7.55 -10.04
CA ASP A 208 19.02 -7.49 -10.86
C ASP A 208 18.19 -6.27 -10.46
N PRO A 209 17.90 -5.35 -11.41
CA PRO A 209 17.12 -4.14 -11.15
C PRO A 209 15.80 -4.39 -10.44
N LEU A 210 15.12 -5.50 -10.72
CA LEU A 210 13.87 -5.88 -10.08
C LEU A 210 14.01 -6.00 -8.55
N TYR A 211 15.06 -6.70 -8.11
CA TYR A 211 15.33 -6.88 -6.67
C TYR A 211 15.95 -5.63 -6.04
N ALA A 212 16.80 -4.91 -6.78
CA ALA A 212 17.42 -3.69 -6.32
C ALA A 212 16.39 -2.59 -6.04
N ASP A 213 15.43 -2.37 -6.94
CA ASP A 213 14.42 -1.33 -6.79
C ASP A 213 13.51 -1.61 -5.59
N PHE A 214 13.18 -2.87 -5.33
CA PHE A 214 12.45 -3.25 -4.13
C PHE A 214 13.32 -3.08 -2.87
N ALA A 215 14.55 -3.59 -2.86
CA ALA A 215 15.42 -3.54 -1.68
C ALA A 215 15.80 -2.10 -1.28
N ARG A 216 15.91 -1.17 -2.25
CA ARG A 216 16.24 0.24 -1.97
C ARG A 216 15.22 0.95 -1.08
N THR A 217 13.97 0.49 -1.05
CA THR A 217 12.91 1.04 -0.20
C THR A 217 12.99 0.56 1.24
N PHE A 218 13.92 -0.33 1.56
CA PHE A 218 14.13 -0.92 2.87
C PHE A 218 15.54 -0.66 3.39
N TYR A 219 15.80 -1.07 4.62
CA TYR A 219 17.13 -1.28 5.17
C TYR A 219 17.47 -2.80 5.14
N LEU A 220 18.75 -3.13 5.01
CA LEU A 220 19.18 -4.51 4.73
C LEU A 220 18.77 -5.51 5.81
N ARG A 221 18.74 -5.11 7.10
CA ARG A 221 18.25 -5.96 8.18
C ARG A 221 16.80 -6.37 7.94
N LYS A 222 15.93 -5.42 7.58
CA LYS A 222 14.51 -5.68 7.33
C LYS A 222 14.29 -6.52 6.08
N TYR A 223 15.05 -6.23 5.02
CA TYR A 223 15.04 -7.06 3.82
C TYR A 223 15.40 -8.52 4.13
N ASN A 224 16.41 -8.74 4.98
CA ASN A 224 16.82 -10.09 5.40
C ASN A 224 15.79 -10.78 6.32
N GLU A 225 14.99 -10.04 7.08
CA GLU A 225 13.86 -10.60 7.86
C GLU A 225 12.78 -11.19 6.95
N TYR A 226 12.49 -10.56 5.80
CA TYR A 226 11.55 -11.09 4.81
C TYR A 226 12.12 -12.29 4.03
N TYR A 227 13.44 -12.37 3.91
CA TYR A 227 14.16 -13.40 3.14
C TYR A 227 15.30 -14.00 3.98
N PRO A 228 14.99 -14.69 5.09
CA PRO A 228 16.01 -15.14 6.06
C PRO A 228 17.00 -16.16 5.50
N GLU A 229 16.66 -16.78 4.35
CA GLU A 229 17.55 -17.67 3.60
C GLU A 229 18.67 -16.93 2.86
N LYS A 230 18.65 -15.60 2.81
CA LYS A 230 19.68 -14.83 2.08
C LYS A 230 20.97 -14.71 2.87
N LEU A 231 20.88 -14.26 4.11
CA LEU A 231 22.02 -14.15 5.01
C LEU A 231 21.69 -14.71 6.39
N THR A 232 22.63 -15.43 6.95
CA THR A 232 22.61 -15.77 8.36
C THR A 232 22.83 -14.52 9.23
N LYS A 233 22.46 -14.59 10.50
CA LYS A 233 22.69 -13.49 11.44
C LYS A 233 24.17 -13.07 11.52
N ALA A 234 25.09 -14.03 11.47
CA ALA A 234 26.52 -13.76 11.48
C ALA A 234 26.99 -13.04 10.22
N GLN A 235 26.51 -13.46 9.05
CA GLN A 235 26.82 -12.79 7.77
C GLN A 235 26.24 -11.36 7.72
N LEU A 236 25.04 -11.16 8.25
CA LEU A 236 24.41 -9.84 8.31
C LEU A 236 25.21 -8.89 9.20
N LEU A 237 25.71 -9.35 10.35
CA LEU A 237 26.57 -8.54 11.23
C LEU A 237 27.93 -8.26 10.59
N ALA A 238 28.53 -9.25 9.91
CA ALA A 238 29.77 -9.03 9.18
C ALA A 238 29.62 -7.99 8.06
N LEU A 239 28.48 -7.96 7.39
CA LEU A 239 28.15 -6.93 6.41
C LEU A 239 28.01 -5.56 7.09
N ASP A 240 27.38 -5.45 8.25
CA ASP A 240 27.27 -4.20 8.99
C ASP A 240 28.64 -3.63 9.37
N ASP A 241 29.53 -4.48 9.90
CA ASP A 241 30.91 -4.11 10.25
C ASP A 241 31.67 -3.60 9.03
N ALA A 242 31.54 -4.28 7.88
CA ALA A 242 32.16 -3.87 6.63
C ALA A 242 31.62 -2.52 6.12
N LEU A 243 30.33 -2.29 6.20
CA LEU A 243 29.71 -1.03 5.78
C LEU A 243 30.14 0.14 6.66
N ARG A 244 30.18 -0.04 7.98
CA ARG A 244 30.62 0.98 8.95
C ARG A 244 32.08 1.36 8.80
N ALA A 245 32.91 0.49 8.26
CA ALA A 245 34.31 0.77 7.97
C ALA A 245 34.51 1.65 6.72
N ILE A 246 33.51 1.82 5.87
CA ILE A 246 33.58 2.68 4.68
C ILE A 246 33.35 4.13 5.10
N PRO A 247 34.26 5.06 4.78
CA PRO A 247 34.08 6.47 5.11
C PRO A 247 32.83 7.06 4.46
N LEU A 248 32.06 7.80 5.25
CA LEU A 248 30.90 8.52 4.76
C LEU A 248 31.38 9.65 3.83
N LYS A 249 30.81 9.72 2.62
CA LYS A 249 31.15 10.74 1.61
C LYS A 249 30.00 11.71 1.43
#